data_776e6fa06d62a627b88290971d0a8687
#
_entry.id   776e6fa06d62a627b88290971d0a8687
#
_cell.length_a   1.000
_cell.length_b   1.000
_cell.length_c   1.000
_cell.angle_alpha   90.00
_cell.angle_beta   90.00
_cell.angle_gamma   90.00
#
_symmetry.space_group_name_H-M   'P 1'
#
loop_
_entity.id
_entity.type
_entity.pdbx_description
1 polymer ?
#
loop_
_entity_poly.entity_id
_entity_poly.type
_entity_poly.pdbx_seq_one_letter_code
_entity_poly.pdbx_strand_id
1 'polypeptide(L)'
;MKWTSLGASTLSASSQFDNLADEGNAAGSLISSSQNIYSDWFLRIDQKGASAKYLELYLVPNFGGSSVYGGSAQDPQVGTLAGTFQTVAAACPQAMILQYVITPNRDFTPVIVNKTGSALSGSNQFLYFQMYNVNPDA
;
A
#
# COMPACT_ATOMS: atom_id res chain seq x y z
N MET A 1 10.17 -20.34 15.62
CA MET A 1 10.20 -19.20 14.66
C MET A 1 9.90 -17.92 15.43
N LYS A 2 10.69 -16.90 15.26
CA LYS A 2 10.54 -15.66 15.99
C LYS A 2 10.59 -14.48 15.03
N TRP A 3 9.68 -13.53 15.21
CA TRP A 3 9.68 -12.28 14.43
C TRP A 3 10.84 -11.39 14.87
N THR A 4 11.57 -10.87 13.92
CA THR A 4 12.61 -9.88 14.17
C THR A 4 12.17 -8.53 13.60
N SER A 5 12.60 -7.45 14.25
CA SER A 5 12.33 -6.11 13.77
C SER A 5 10.86 -5.69 13.84
N LEU A 6 10.24 -5.92 14.97
CA LEU A 6 8.90 -5.39 15.25
C LEU A 6 9.01 -3.92 15.68
N GLY A 7 9.44 -3.08 14.77
CA GLY A 7 9.41 -1.64 14.96
C GLY A 7 7.98 -1.08 14.93
N ALA A 8 7.83 0.20 15.23
CA ALA A 8 6.56 0.89 15.06
C ALA A 8 6.17 0.95 13.57
N SER A 9 4.87 0.94 13.29
CA SER A 9 4.36 1.18 11.95
C SER A 9 4.79 2.56 11.47
N THR A 10 5.21 2.65 10.22
CA THR A 10 5.64 3.89 9.59
C THR A 10 4.57 4.40 8.65
N LEU A 11 4.24 5.68 8.74
CA LEU A 11 3.35 6.32 7.78
C LEU A 11 4.04 6.42 6.42
N SER A 12 3.46 5.77 5.42
CA SER A 12 3.95 5.82 4.05
C SER A 12 3.33 6.96 3.25
N ALA A 13 2.04 7.18 3.46
CA ALA A 13 1.30 8.21 2.72
C ALA A 13 0.07 8.66 3.50
N SER A 14 -0.31 9.90 3.30
CA SER A 14 -1.53 10.47 3.84
C SER A 14 -2.27 11.28 2.77
N SER A 15 -1.99 12.56 2.64
CA SER A 15 -2.65 13.46 1.68
C SER A 15 -2.51 13.05 0.21
N GLN A 16 -1.55 12.18 -0.13
CA GLN A 16 -1.36 11.70 -1.51
C GLN A 16 -2.58 10.93 -2.06
N PHE A 17 -3.39 10.37 -1.18
CA PHE A 17 -4.59 9.61 -1.57
C PHE A 17 -5.89 10.40 -1.42
N ASP A 18 -5.82 11.63 -0.95
CA ASP A 18 -6.99 12.49 -0.82
C ASP A 18 -7.55 12.81 -2.21
N ASN A 19 -8.87 12.71 -2.34
CA ASN A 19 -9.58 12.90 -3.61
C ASN A 19 -9.15 11.95 -4.75
N LEU A 20 -8.50 10.84 -4.45
CA LEU A 20 -8.09 9.89 -5.48
C LEU A 20 -9.30 9.40 -6.27
N ALA A 21 -9.33 9.73 -7.56
CA ALA A 21 -10.45 9.39 -8.44
C ALA A 21 -10.63 7.86 -8.55
N ASP A 22 -11.84 7.43 -8.85
CA ASP A 22 -12.09 6.04 -9.24
C ASP A 22 -11.25 5.70 -10.47
N GLU A 23 -10.68 4.50 -10.49
CA GLU A 23 -9.71 4.03 -11.49
C GLU A 23 -8.39 4.83 -11.50
N GLY A 24 -8.22 5.79 -10.60
CA GLY A 24 -6.98 6.56 -10.47
C GLY A 24 -5.95 5.88 -9.59
N ASN A 25 -4.70 6.31 -9.71
CA ASN A 25 -3.60 5.82 -8.88
C ASN A 25 -2.79 6.96 -8.28
N ALA A 26 -2.18 6.70 -7.14
CA ALA A 26 -1.29 7.64 -6.46
C ALA A 26 -0.18 6.89 -5.72
N ALA A 27 1.00 7.49 -5.72
CA ALA A 27 2.18 6.94 -5.07
C ALA A 27 2.37 7.52 -3.67
N GLY A 28 2.80 6.68 -2.75
CA GLY A 28 3.37 7.11 -1.48
C GLY A 28 4.85 7.46 -1.61
N SER A 29 5.51 7.60 -0.46
CA SER A 29 6.94 7.91 -0.41
C SER A 29 7.80 6.71 -0.78
N LEU A 30 8.99 6.98 -1.34
CA LEU A 30 10.00 5.96 -1.58
C LEU A 30 10.40 5.29 -0.26
N ILE A 31 10.47 3.98 -0.26
CA ILE A 31 10.82 3.17 0.90
C ILE A 31 12.10 2.39 0.62
N SER A 32 13.04 2.42 1.55
CA SER A 32 14.19 1.52 1.53
C SER A 32 13.78 0.15 2.04
N SER A 33 14.13 -0.90 1.30
CA SER A 33 13.80 -2.27 1.71
C SER A 33 14.55 -2.70 2.98
N SER A 34 15.69 -2.10 3.27
CA SER A 34 16.53 -2.40 4.44
C SER A 34 16.76 -3.90 4.66
N GLN A 35 16.78 -4.68 3.58
CA GLN A 35 16.94 -6.15 3.59
C GLN A 35 15.82 -6.91 4.35
N ASN A 36 14.70 -6.28 4.59
CA ASN A 36 13.54 -7.00 5.13
C ASN A 36 12.81 -7.76 4.03
N ILE A 37 12.39 -8.98 4.35
CA ILE A 37 11.73 -9.87 3.39
C ILE A 37 10.23 -9.67 3.35
N TYR A 38 9.63 -9.32 4.47
CA TYR A 38 8.19 -9.20 4.62
C TYR A 38 7.76 -7.81 5.05
N SER A 39 6.54 -7.47 4.71
CA SER A 39 5.88 -6.26 5.19
C SER A 39 4.40 -6.50 5.44
N ASP A 40 3.89 -5.84 6.45
CA ASP A 40 2.46 -5.72 6.70
C ASP A 40 2.02 -4.30 6.34
N TRP A 41 0.85 -4.19 5.76
CA TRP A 41 0.30 -2.93 5.29
C TRP A 41 -1.06 -2.69 5.91
N PHE A 42 -1.29 -1.47 6.33
CA PHE A 42 -2.54 -1.01 6.89
C PHE A 42 -3.02 0.20 6.10
N LEU A 43 -4.20 0.11 5.53
CA LEU A 43 -4.84 1.21 4.82
C LEU A 43 -6.11 1.62 5.56
N ARG A 44 -6.20 2.90 5.88
CA ARG A 44 -7.43 3.51 6.37
C ARG A 44 -7.96 4.47 5.32
N ILE A 45 -9.24 4.35 5.02
CA ILE A 45 -9.94 5.30 4.17
C ILE A 45 -11.13 5.90 4.92
N ASP A 46 -11.39 7.18 4.71
CA ASP A 46 -12.51 7.89 5.32
C ASP A 46 -13.66 7.98 4.30
N GLN A 47 -14.15 6.82 3.91
CA GLN A 47 -15.16 6.69 2.89
C GLN A 47 -15.98 5.42 3.10
N LYS A 48 -17.27 5.51 2.85
CA LYS A 48 -18.12 4.33 2.79
C LYS A 48 -17.75 3.51 1.54
N GLY A 49 -17.31 2.28 1.77
CA GLY A 49 -17.05 1.34 0.69
C GLY A 49 -18.32 0.70 0.14
N ALA A 50 -18.16 -0.12 -0.86
CA ALA A 50 -19.19 -0.99 -1.40
C ALA A 50 -18.71 -2.45 -1.33
N SER A 51 -19.65 -3.37 -1.22
CA SER A 51 -19.33 -4.80 -1.27
C SER A 51 -18.68 -5.16 -2.60
N ALA A 52 -17.72 -6.07 -2.55
CA ALA A 52 -16.96 -6.56 -3.71
C ALA A 52 -16.16 -5.48 -4.46
N LYS A 53 -15.91 -4.34 -3.83
CA LYS A 53 -14.99 -3.30 -4.31
C LYS A 53 -13.69 -3.36 -3.53
N TYR A 54 -12.64 -2.74 -4.07
CA TYR A 54 -11.30 -2.89 -3.50
C TYR A 54 -10.38 -1.73 -3.90
N LEU A 55 -9.25 -1.67 -3.22
CA LEU A 55 -8.10 -0.88 -3.65
C LEU A 55 -6.93 -1.85 -3.86
N GLU A 56 -6.12 -1.58 -4.85
CA GLU A 56 -4.94 -2.38 -5.15
C GLU A 56 -3.69 -1.72 -4.56
N LEU A 57 -2.80 -2.53 -3.98
CA LEU A 57 -1.49 -2.10 -3.55
C LEU A 57 -0.43 -2.67 -4.47
N TYR A 58 0.39 -1.81 -5.04
CA TYR A 58 1.56 -2.16 -5.82
C TYR A 58 2.82 -1.72 -5.09
N LEU A 59 3.84 -2.56 -5.09
CA LEU A 59 5.17 -2.20 -4.61
C LEU A 59 6.10 -2.10 -5.82
N VAL A 60 6.25 -0.89 -6.33
CA VAL A 60 6.97 -0.65 -7.59
C VAL A 60 8.46 -0.44 -7.31
N PRO A 61 9.32 -1.37 -7.73
CA PRO A 61 10.75 -1.27 -7.44
C PRO A 61 11.41 -0.10 -8.19
N ASN A 62 12.46 0.42 -7.57
CA ASN A 62 13.29 1.49 -8.12
C ASN A 62 14.57 0.89 -8.69
N PHE A 63 14.91 1.21 -9.92
CA PHE A 63 16.10 0.72 -10.62
C PHE A 63 17.05 1.87 -10.93
N GLY A 64 18.28 1.79 -10.39
CA GLY A 64 19.32 2.76 -10.70
C GLY A 64 18.96 4.21 -10.32
N GLY A 65 18.20 4.41 -9.25
CA GLY A 65 17.74 5.73 -8.84
C GLY A 65 16.50 6.22 -9.57
N SER A 66 15.96 5.43 -10.50
CA SER A 66 14.76 5.77 -11.25
C SER A 66 13.61 4.88 -10.88
N SER A 67 12.46 5.48 -10.59
CA SER A 67 11.21 4.73 -10.42
C SER A 67 10.70 4.25 -11.77
N VAL A 68 10.24 3.00 -11.82
CA VAL A 68 9.52 2.48 -12.98
C VAL A 68 8.01 2.80 -12.92
N TYR A 69 7.60 3.53 -11.89
CA TYR A 69 6.25 4.06 -11.82
C TYR A 69 6.10 5.23 -12.77
N GLY A 70 5.26 5.05 -13.79
CA GLY A 70 5.07 6.03 -14.85
C GLY A 70 4.22 7.25 -14.47
N GLY A 71 3.88 7.42 -13.20
CA GLY A 71 3.01 8.49 -12.71
C GLY A 71 1.52 8.14 -12.83
N SER A 72 0.65 9.10 -12.51
CA SER A 72 -0.80 8.88 -12.43
C SER A 72 -1.49 8.61 -13.77
N ALA A 73 -0.78 8.74 -14.88
CA ALA A 73 -1.34 8.50 -16.23
C ALA A 73 -1.45 7.02 -16.58
N GLN A 74 -0.78 6.14 -15.86
CA GLN A 74 -0.76 4.70 -16.14
C GLN A 74 -0.74 3.89 -14.85
N ASP A 75 -1.54 2.86 -14.78
CA ASP A 75 -1.49 1.91 -13.68
C ASP A 75 -0.13 1.19 -13.65
N PRO A 76 0.35 0.83 -12.46
CA PRO A 76 1.57 0.02 -12.33
C PRO A 76 1.41 -1.33 -13.03
N GLN A 77 2.53 -1.92 -13.40
CA GLN A 77 2.52 -3.23 -14.03
C GLN A 77 2.04 -4.31 -13.06
N VAL A 78 1.23 -5.23 -13.56
CA VAL A 78 0.62 -6.33 -12.77
C VAL A 78 1.66 -7.14 -12.00
N GLY A 79 2.87 -7.32 -12.53
CA GLY A 79 3.96 -8.02 -11.83
C GLY A 79 4.42 -7.37 -10.53
N THR A 80 4.02 -6.13 -10.24
CA THR A 80 4.35 -5.43 -8.99
C THR A 80 3.17 -5.37 -8.01
N LEU A 81 2.04 -6.02 -8.35
CA LEU A 81 0.87 -6.10 -7.48
C LEU A 81 1.20 -6.90 -6.21
N ALA A 82 1.04 -6.26 -5.05
CA ALA A 82 1.27 -6.87 -3.75
C ALA A 82 0.01 -7.51 -3.18
N GLY A 83 -1.15 -6.93 -3.44
CA GLY A 83 -2.42 -7.44 -2.96
C GLY A 83 -3.54 -6.42 -3.11
N THR A 84 -4.70 -6.77 -2.59
CA THR A 84 -5.89 -5.91 -2.63
C THR A 84 -6.45 -5.71 -1.23
N PHE A 85 -6.91 -4.49 -0.96
CA PHE A 85 -7.68 -4.16 0.24
C PHE A 85 -9.15 -4.20 -0.11
N GLN A 86 -9.88 -5.19 0.42
CA GLN A 86 -11.31 -5.33 0.17
C GLN A 86 -12.11 -4.32 0.99
N THR A 87 -13.01 -3.61 0.35
CA THR A 87 -13.96 -2.74 1.05
C THR A 87 -15.25 -3.49 1.38
N VAL A 88 -15.94 -3.01 2.39
CA VAL A 88 -17.26 -3.52 2.78
C VAL A 88 -18.28 -2.38 2.73
N ALA A 89 -19.55 -2.72 2.59
CA ALA A 89 -20.66 -1.75 2.62
C ALA A 89 -20.94 -1.34 4.08
N ALA A 90 -19.95 -0.68 4.70
CA ALA A 90 -20.02 -0.26 6.10
C ALA A 90 -19.88 1.25 6.22
N ALA A 91 -20.19 1.78 7.41
CA ALA A 91 -19.97 3.19 7.71
C ALA A 91 -18.46 3.53 7.68
N CYS A 92 -18.14 4.76 7.32
CA CYS A 92 -16.79 5.29 7.42
C CYS A 92 -16.35 5.48 8.87
N PRO A 93 -15.04 5.43 9.17
CA PRO A 93 -13.96 5.02 8.29
C PRO A 93 -13.82 3.50 8.16
N GLN A 94 -13.09 3.05 7.14
CA GLN A 94 -12.72 1.64 6.99
C GLN A 94 -11.22 1.47 7.19
N ALA A 95 -10.84 0.37 7.83
CA ALA A 95 -9.45 -0.03 8.03
C ALA A 95 -9.25 -1.44 7.47
N MET A 96 -8.22 -1.61 6.68
CA MET A 96 -7.93 -2.86 5.97
C MET A 96 -6.46 -3.20 6.12
N ILE A 97 -6.15 -4.49 6.17
CA ILE A 97 -4.80 -5.00 6.40
C ILE A 97 -4.41 -5.98 5.30
N LEU A 98 -3.17 -5.87 4.84
CA LEU A 98 -2.48 -6.91 4.09
C LEU A 98 -1.26 -7.37 4.90
N GLN A 99 -1.15 -8.66 5.12
CA GLN A 99 -0.06 -9.24 5.91
C GLN A 99 0.80 -10.16 5.05
N TYR A 100 2.04 -10.35 5.48
CA TYR A 100 3.01 -11.26 4.84
C TYR A 100 3.29 -10.93 3.38
N VAL A 101 3.24 -9.66 3.02
CA VAL A 101 3.60 -9.21 1.68
C VAL A 101 5.11 -9.33 1.50
N ILE A 102 5.54 -9.95 0.41
CA ILE A 102 6.96 -10.03 0.09
C ILE A 102 7.45 -8.65 -0.33
N THR A 103 8.44 -8.16 0.39
CA THR A 103 9.05 -6.86 0.14
C THR A 103 10.03 -6.96 -1.04
N PRO A 104 10.04 -6.03 -1.98
CA PRO A 104 11.08 -5.98 -3.00
C PRO A 104 12.49 -5.93 -2.39
N ASN A 105 13.46 -6.56 -3.05
CA ASN A 105 14.85 -6.61 -2.59
C ASN A 105 15.65 -5.32 -2.85
N ARG A 106 14.99 -4.24 -3.15
CA ARG A 106 15.54 -2.91 -3.43
C ARG A 106 14.54 -1.85 -3.00
N ASP A 107 14.94 -0.60 -3.05
CA ASP A 107 14.04 0.51 -2.79
C ASP A 107 12.83 0.44 -3.70
N PHE A 108 11.68 0.80 -3.17
CA PHE A 108 10.40 0.70 -3.89
C PHE A 108 9.46 1.83 -3.48
N THR A 109 8.47 2.05 -4.33
CA THR A 109 7.40 3.03 -4.08
C THR A 109 6.08 2.28 -3.98
N PRO A 110 5.32 2.44 -2.88
CA PRO A 110 3.98 1.91 -2.80
C PRO A 110 3.03 2.76 -3.65
N VAL A 111 2.19 2.11 -4.43
CA VAL A 111 1.18 2.77 -5.26
C VAL A 111 -0.18 2.16 -4.94
N ILE A 112 -1.17 3.02 -4.69
CA ILE A 112 -2.56 2.62 -4.50
C ILE A 112 -3.33 2.93 -5.77
N VAL A 113 -4.09 1.95 -6.26
CA VAL A 113 -5.07 2.14 -7.34
C VAL A 113 -6.47 2.00 -6.75
N ASN A 114 -7.29 2.99 -7.00
CA ASN A 114 -8.66 3.03 -6.47
C ASN A 114 -9.62 2.29 -7.40
N LYS A 115 -10.16 1.17 -6.94
CA LYS A 115 -11.18 0.37 -7.65
C LYS A 115 -12.50 0.33 -6.86
N THR A 116 -12.80 1.39 -6.11
CA THR A 116 -13.99 1.40 -5.25
C THR A 116 -15.27 1.85 -5.96
N GLY A 117 -15.16 2.35 -7.17
CA GLY A 117 -16.31 2.86 -7.94
C GLY A 117 -16.64 4.33 -7.65
N SER A 118 -15.86 4.99 -6.78
CA SER A 118 -16.02 6.43 -6.48
C SER A 118 -14.69 7.03 -6.02
N ALA A 119 -14.57 8.35 -6.12
CA ALA A 119 -13.40 9.05 -5.59
C ALA A 119 -13.30 8.89 -4.08
N LEU A 120 -12.08 8.79 -3.55
CA LEU A 120 -11.84 8.84 -2.11
C LEU A 120 -12.13 10.24 -1.58
N SER A 121 -12.42 10.33 -0.27
CA SER A 121 -12.73 11.62 0.35
C SER A 121 -11.54 12.59 0.32
N GLY A 122 -11.79 13.86 0.66
CA GLY A 122 -10.77 14.90 0.61
C GLY A 122 -9.77 14.89 1.75
N SER A 123 -9.87 13.94 2.70
CA SER A 123 -9.00 13.89 3.88
C SER A 123 -9.06 12.53 4.57
N ASN A 124 -8.07 12.29 5.43
CA ASN A 124 -8.03 11.14 6.34
C ASN A 124 -7.83 9.76 5.67
N GLN A 125 -7.13 9.71 4.55
CA GLN A 125 -6.61 8.48 3.99
C GLN A 125 -5.18 8.28 4.49
N PHE A 126 -4.89 7.11 5.09
CA PHE A 126 -3.56 6.80 5.63
C PHE A 126 -3.12 5.42 5.20
N LEU A 127 -1.87 5.32 4.73
CA LEU A 127 -1.21 4.06 4.47
C LEU A 127 -0.02 3.92 5.40
N TYR A 128 -0.04 2.89 6.23
CA TYR A 128 1.04 2.52 7.13
C TYR A 128 1.66 1.20 6.71
N PHE A 129 2.93 1.03 7.00
CA PHE A 129 3.63 -0.24 6.78
C PHE A 129 4.55 -0.57 7.94
N GLN A 130 4.87 -1.84 8.05
CA GLN A 130 5.88 -2.36 8.94
C GLN A 130 6.64 -3.46 8.23
N MET A 131 7.96 -3.31 8.13
CA MET A 131 8.83 -4.32 7.52
C MET A 131 9.47 -5.17 8.59
N TYR A 132 9.67 -6.45 8.29
CA TYR A 132 10.24 -7.40 9.23
C TYR A 132 10.84 -8.62 8.53
N ASN A 133 11.63 -9.37 9.31
CA ASN A 133 12.11 -10.68 8.93
C ASN A 133 11.60 -11.72 9.92
N VAL A 134 11.60 -12.97 9.49
CA VAL A 134 11.34 -14.11 10.35
C VAL A 134 12.67 -14.83 10.59
N ASN A 135 13.03 -14.99 11.85
CA ASN A 135 14.22 -15.74 12.22
C ASN A 135 13.80 -17.17 12.60
N PRO A 136 14.11 -18.18 11.78
CA PRO A 136 13.72 -19.55 12.06
C PRO A 136 14.49 -20.18 13.22
N ASP A 137 15.65 -19.63 13.58
CA ASP A 137 16.56 -20.19 14.59
C ASP A 137 16.39 -19.58 15.98
N ALA A 138 15.44 -18.67 16.14
CA ALA A 138 15.21 -17.99 17.41
C ALA A 138 14.08 -18.61 18.23
#